data_a8c47e1a5672a10441ca30fadd95f3a0
#
_entry.id   a8c47e1a5672a10441ca30fadd95f3a0
#
_cell.length_a   1.000
_cell.length_b   1.000
_cell.length_c   1.000
_cell.angle_alpha   90.00
_cell.angle_beta   90.00
_cell.angle_gamma   90.00
#
_symmetry.space_group_name_H-M   'P 1'
#
loop_
_entity.id
_entity.type
_entity.pdbx_description
1 polymer ?
#
loop_
_entity_poly.entity_id
_entity_poly.type
_entity_poly.pdbx_seq_one_letter_code
_entity_poly.pdbx_strand_id
1 'polypeptide(L)'
;MLPEFGRAEASRVDKPWGYELRWAITDRYAGKVLHVNKGEALSLQYHESKDEFQYVIKGALDMELGGPDGALTKHRMQAGDTLHITPGTRHRLTAVEDTDIFEVSTPELEDVVRIEDRYGRAGT
;
A
#
# COMPACT_ATOMS: atom_id res chain seq x y z
N MET A 1 -0.68 -18.60 24.34
CA MET A 1 -0.74 -17.17 24.70
C MET A 1 0.67 -16.58 24.72
N LEU A 2 0.84 -15.39 24.18
CA LEU A 2 2.15 -14.69 24.17
C LEU A 2 2.47 -14.15 25.57
N PRO A 3 3.75 -14.15 25.96
CA PRO A 3 4.16 -13.47 27.19
C PRO A 3 3.97 -11.96 27.05
N GLU A 4 3.94 -11.26 28.18
CA GLU A 4 3.77 -9.82 28.22
C GLU A 4 4.90 -9.11 27.47
N PHE A 5 6.15 -9.48 27.76
CA PHE A 5 7.29 -8.94 27.02
C PHE A 5 7.26 -9.46 25.57
N GLY A 6 7.55 -8.59 24.63
CA GLY A 6 7.50 -8.95 23.20
C GLY A 6 6.11 -8.96 22.59
N ARG A 7 5.06 -8.75 23.40
CA ARG A 7 3.71 -8.63 22.88
C ARG A 7 3.51 -7.27 22.22
N ALA A 8 2.90 -7.28 21.05
CA ALA A 8 2.52 -6.06 20.34
C ALA A 8 1.08 -6.19 19.85
N GLU A 9 0.46 -5.07 19.55
CA GLU A 9 -0.90 -5.01 19.04
C GLU A 9 -0.93 -4.29 17.70
N ALA A 10 -1.74 -4.82 16.77
CA ALA A 10 -1.99 -4.15 15.51
C ALA A 10 -2.91 -2.95 15.72
N SER A 11 -2.62 -1.87 15.02
CA SER A 11 -3.42 -0.64 15.02
C SER A 11 -4.16 -0.55 13.69
N ARG A 12 -5.49 -0.39 13.74
CA ARG A 12 -6.30 -0.23 12.53
C ARG A 12 -6.46 1.24 12.19
N VAL A 13 -6.24 1.58 10.91
CA VAL A 13 -6.47 2.90 10.37
C VAL A 13 -7.47 2.78 9.23
N ASP A 14 -8.66 3.37 9.39
CA ASP A 14 -9.67 3.35 8.35
C ASP A 14 -9.29 4.32 7.23
N LYS A 15 -9.52 3.89 6.00
CA LYS A 15 -9.23 4.62 4.78
C LYS A 15 -10.48 4.69 3.91
N PRO A 16 -10.60 5.67 2.98
CA PRO A 16 -11.75 5.73 2.08
C PRO A 16 -11.95 4.47 1.24
N TRP A 17 -10.87 3.75 0.98
CA TRP A 17 -10.88 2.55 0.13
C TRP A 17 -10.97 1.23 0.91
N GLY A 18 -10.93 1.28 2.24
CA GLY A 18 -10.94 0.09 3.10
C GLY A 18 -10.25 0.38 4.41
N TYR A 19 -9.21 -0.37 4.75
CA TYR A 19 -8.44 -0.11 5.96
C TYR A 19 -7.02 -0.66 5.85
N GLU A 20 -6.15 -0.20 6.75
CA GLU A 20 -4.84 -0.80 6.95
C GLU A 20 -4.68 -1.22 8.40
N LEU A 21 -4.02 -2.37 8.59
CA LEU A 21 -3.57 -2.82 9.90
C LEU A 21 -2.07 -2.62 9.97
N ARG A 22 -1.64 -1.79 10.90
CA ARG A 22 -0.21 -1.55 11.17
C ARG A 22 0.20 -2.55 12.24
N TRP A 23 0.81 -3.65 11.84
CA TRP A 23 1.14 -4.75 12.74
C TRP A 23 2.61 -4.80 13.13
N ALA A 24 3.49 -4.09 12.44
CA ALA A 24 4.91 -4.05 12.74
C ALA A 24 5.43 -2.64 12.44
N ILE A 25 5.70 -1.86 13.49
CA ILE A 25 6.18 -0.49 13.34
C ILE A 25 7.38 -0.29 14.26
N THR A 26 8.52 0.02 13.66
CA THR A 26 9.75 0.40 14.38
C THR A 26 10.39 1.57 13.66
N ASP A 27 11.50 2.04 14.20
CA ASP A 27 12.30 3.10 13.56
C ASP A 27 13.08 2.61 12.32
N ARG A 28 13.00 1.31 12.01
CA ARG A 28 13.74 0.70 10.90
C ARG A 28 12.85 0.14 9.79
N TYR A 29 11.63 -0.25 10.12
CA TYR A 29 10.73 -0.87 9.15
C TYR A 29 9.27 -0.70 9.55
N ALA A 30 8.39 -0.94 8.60
CA ALA A 30 6.95 -1.00 8.82
C ALA A 30 6.35 -2.21 8.10
N GLY A 31 5.40 -2.85 8.77
CA GLY A 31 4.63 -3.95 8.20
C GLY A 31 3.15 -3.68 8.36
N LYS A 32 2.40 -3.82 7.27
CA LYS A 32 0.96 -3.54 7.24
C LYS A 32 0.22 -4.62 6.48
N VAL A 33 -1.06 -4.75 6.78
CA VAL A 33 -2.02 -5.38 5.90
C VAL A 33 -2.91 -4.28 5.35
N LEU A 34 -3.05 -4.22 4.02
CA LEU A 34 -3.99 -3.33 3.36
C LEU A 34 -5.18 -4.15 2.91
N HIS A 35 -6.39 -3.75 3.33
CA HIS A 35 -7.62 -4.30 2.82
C HIS A 35 -8.29 -3.27 1.93
N VAL A 36 -8.44 -3.61 0.64
CA VAL A 36 -9.03 -2.71 -0.35
C VAL A 36 -10.35 -3.32 -0.83
N ASN A 37 -11.43 -2.60 -0.62
CA ASN A 37 -12.75 -3.04 -1.04
C ASN A 37 -12.86 -3.08 -2.56
N LYS A 38 -13.58 -4.07 -3.08
CA LYS A 38 -13.83 -4.22 -4.51
C LYS A 38 -14.26 -2.90 -5.14
N GLY A 39 -13.62 -2.53 -6.24
CA GLY A 39 -13.92 -1.32 -6.99
C GLY A 39 -13.28 -0.05 -6.46
N GLU A 40 -12.69 -0.09 -5.26
CA GLU A 40 -12.03 1.06 -4.67
C GLU A 40 -10.57 1.12 -5.12
N ALA A 41 -9.99 2.32 -5.04
CA ALA A 41 -8.61 2.55 -5.44
C ALA A 41 -7.88 3.42 -4.43
N LEU A 42 -6.58 3.19 -4.32
CA LEU A 42 -5.69 4.14 -3.64
C LEU A 42 -5.40 5.30 -4.60
N SER A 43 -4.74 6.34 -4.09
CA SER A 43 -4.33 7.46 -4.94
C SER A 43 -3.27 7.03 -5.95
N LEU A 44 -3.16 7.77 -7.05
CA LEU A 44 -1.96 7.77 -7.87
C LEU A 44 -0.91 8.55 -7.10
N GLN A 45 0.17 7.90 -6.71
CA GLN A 45 1.12 8.44 -5.74
C GLN A 45 2.54 7.96 -6.00
N TYR A 46 3.48 8.62 -5.35
CA TYR A 46 4.85 8.13 -5.22
C TYR A 46 5.38 8.49 -3.84
N HIS A 47 6.48 7.84 -3.46
CA HIS A 47 7.20 8.13 -2.22
C HIS A 47 8.57 8.68 -2.57
N GLU A 48 9.05 9.66 -1.80
CA GLU A 48 10.36 10.26 -2.06
C GLU A 48 11.50 9.38 -1.53
N SER A 49 11.31 8.78 -0.36
CA SER A 49 12.33 7.98 0.32
C SER A 49 11.87 6.56 0.65
N LYS A 50 10.58 6.36 0.87
CA LYS A 50 10.02 5.08 1.29
C LYS A 50 10.20 4.03 0.20
N ASP A 51 10.77 2.90 0.59
CA ASP A 51 10.93 1.72 -0.24
C ASP A 51 9.99 0.64 0.28
N GLU A 52 9.22 -0.01 -0.59
CA GLU A 52 8.22 -0.97 -0.16
C GLU A 52 8.11 -2.18 -1.06
N PHE A 53 7.69 -3.30 -0.45
CA PHE A 53 7.24 -4.49 -1.15
C PHE A 53 5.78 -4.73 -0.83
N GLN A 54 5.03 -5.22 -1.82
CA GLN A 54 3.67 -5.66 -1.64
C GLN A 54 3.54 -7.11 -2.08
N TYR A 55 2.81 -7.89 -1.29
CA TYR A 55 2.49 -9.29 -1.57
C TYR A 55 0.98 -9.45 -1.50
N VAL A 56 0.37 -9.90 -2.59
CA VAL A 56 -1.09 -10.13 -2.62
C VAL A 56 -1.41 -11.43 -1.93
N ILE A 57 -2.15 -11.35 -0.81
CA ILE A 57 -2.58 -12.52 -0.04
C ILE A 57 -3.84 -13.13 -0.65
N LYS A 58 -4.78 -12.26 -1.01
CA LYS A 58 -6.12 -12.65 -1.46
C LYS A 58 -6.68 -11.60 -2.40
N GLY A 59 -7.44 -12.04 -3.39
CA GLY A 59 -8.14 -11.15 -4.31
C GLY A 59 -7.37 -10.89 -5.60
N ALA A 60 -7.76 -9.82 -6.27
CA ALA A 60 -7.15 -9.38 -7.51
C ALA A 60 -7.23 -7.87 -7.63
N LEU A 61 -6.20 -7.27 -8.21
CA LEU A 61 -6.11 -5.83 -8.39
C LEU A 61 -5.47 -5.48 -9.72
N ASP A 62 -5.66 -4.25 -10.15
CA ASP A 62 -4.90 -3.64 -11.23
C ASP A 62 -3.91 -2.65 -10.63
N MET A 63 -2.63 -2.81 -10.95
CA MET A 63 -1.58 -1.91 -10.52
C MET A 63 -1.10 -1.09 -11.71
N GLU A 64 -1.23 0.22 -11.61
CA GLU A 64 -0.65 1.14 -12.58
C GLU A 64 0.73 1.54 -12.08
N LEU A 65 1.75 1.44 -12.94
CA LEU A 65 3.14 1.73 -12.60
C LEU A 65 3.75 2.64 -13.65
N GLY A 66 4.56 3.59 -13.21
CA GLY A 66 5.29 4.47 -14.10
C GLY A 66 6.44 5.20 -13.44
N GLY A 67 7.29 5.77 -14.28
CA GLY A 67 8.40 6.60 -13.85
C GLY A 67 8.03 8.08 -13.80
N PRO A 68 9.06 8.95 -13.63
CA PRO A 68 8.85 10.39 -13.55
C PRO A 68 8.31 11.03 -14.83
N ASP A 69 8.41 10.34 -15.96
CA ASP A 69 7.89 10.81 -17.26
C ASP A 69 6.36 10.80 -17.34
N GLY A 70 5.68 10.23 -16.33
CA GLY A 70 4.24 10.19 -16.25
C GLY A 70 3.56 9.07 -17.03
N ALA A 71 4.30 8.32 -17.84
CA ALA A 71 3.73 7.18 -18.57
C ALA A 71 3.43 6.03 -17.62
N LEU A 72 2.18 5.56 -17.63
CA LEU A 72 1.71 4.47 -16.77
C LEU A 72 1.41 3.22 -17.58
N THR A 73 1.80 2.06 -17.05
CA THR A 73 1.40 0.76 -17.58
C THR A 73 0.57 0.04 -16.54
N LYS A 74 -0.46 -0.69 -16.97
CA LYS A 74 -1.38 -1.39 -16.07
C LYS A 74 -1.05 -2.88 -16.04
N HIS A 75 -0.98 -3.43 -14.83
CA HIS A 75 -0.65 -4.83 -14.60
C HIS A 75 -1.69 -5.46 -13.67
N ARG A 76 -2.22 -6.63 -14.05
CA ARG A 76 -3.08 -7.40 -13.17
C ARG A 76 -2.21 -8.18 -12.19
N MET A 77 -2.54 -8.05 -10.88
CA MET A 77 -1.93 -8.84 -9.81
C MET A 77 -3.01 -9.66 -9.10
N GLN A 78 -2.63 -10.83 -8.64
CA GLN A 78 -3.52 -11.76 -7.93
C GLN A 78 -2.75 -12.45 -6.81
N ALA A 79 -3.45 -13.25 -6.01
CA ALA A 79 -2.85 -13.94 -4.87
C ALA A 79 -1.55 -14.63 -5.24
N GLY A 80 -0.49 -14.39 -4.47
CA GLY A 80 0.86 -14.92 -4.71
C GLY A 80 1.81 -13.98 -5.44
N ASP A 81 1.29 -12.93 -6.08
CA ASP A 81 2.16 -11.97 -6.77
C ASP A 81 2.81 -11.00 -5.78
N THR A 82 4.04 -10.63 -6.09
CA THR A 82 4.81 -9.65 -5.31
C THR A 82 5.28 -8.52 -6.22
N LEU A 83 5.44 -7.33 -5.63
CA LEU A 83 5.89 -6.15 -6.34
C LEU A 83 6.82 -5.32 -5.45
N HIS A 84 7.97 -4.94 -5.99
CA HIS A 84 8.88 -3.99 -5.34
C HIS A 84 8.59 -2.59 -5.89
N ILE A 85 8.18 -1.69 -5.01
CA ILE A 85 7.93 -0.30 -5.36
C ILE A 85 9.06 0.55 -4.78
N THR A 86 9.96 0.97 -5.66
CA THR A 86 11.11 1.79 -5.29
C THR A 86 10.72 3.26 -5.17
N PRO A 87 11.50 4.07 -4.42
CA PRO A 87 11.26 5.51 -4.33
C PRO A 87 11.15 6.16 -5.72
N GLY A 88 10.19 7.06 -5.85
CA GLY A 88 9.93 7.77 -7.11
C GLY A 88 9.02 7.03 -8.09
N THR A 89 8.74 5.77 -7.88
CA THR A 89 7.82 5.01 -8.74
C THR A 89 6.40 5.47 -8.54
N ARG A 90 5.77 5.98 -9.61
CA ARG A 90 4.35 6.33 -9.61
C ARG A 90 3.54 5.06 -9.63
N HIS A 91 2.56 4.95 -8.74
CA HIS A 91 1.75 3.73 -8.67
C HIS A 91 0.34 4.04 -8.19
N ARG A 92 -0.62 3.26 -8.69
CA ARG A 92 -2.01 3.28 -8.24
C ARG A 92 -2.58 1.87 -8.28
N LEU A 93 -3.12 1.45 -7.14
CA LEU A 93 -3.78 0.16 -6.96
C LEU A 93 -5.29 0.35 -7.05
N THR A 94 -5.95 -0.44 -7.88
CA THR A 94 -7.42 -0.50 -7.95
C THR A 94 -7.84 -1.94 -7.73
N ALA A 95 -8.70 -2.18 -6.74
CA ALA A 95 -9.16 -3.53 -6.43
C ALA A 95 -10.21 -4.00 -7.44
N VAL A 96 -9.97 -5.16 -8.05
CA VAL A 96 -10.93 -5.83 -8.93
C VAL A 96 -11.90 -6.67 -8.11
N GLU A 97 -11.42 -7.20 -7.01
CA GLU A 97 -12.18 -7.92 -5.98
C GLU A 97 -11.74 -7.37 -4.62
N ASP A 98 -12.42 -7.77 -3.54
CA ASP A 98 -11.91 -7.48 -2.20
C ASP A 98 -10.52 -8.08 -2.09
N THR A 99 -9.54 -7.26 -1.75
CA THR A 99 -8.13 -7.62 -1.83
C THR A 99 -7.42 -7.36 -0.51
N ASP A 100 -6.61 -8.35 -0.09
CA ASP A 100 -5.73 -8.21 1.06
C ASP A 100 -4.27 -8.29 0.60
N ILE A 101 -3.47 -7.34 1.07
CA ILE A 101 -2.08 -7.18 0.67
C ILE A 101 -1.22 -7.05 1.92
N PHE A 102 -0.12 -7.81 1.98
CA PHE A 102 0.96 -7.50 2.92
C PHE A 102 1.85 -6.42 2.31
N GLU A 103 2.12 -5.38 3.08
CA GLU A 103 3.09 -4.37 2.73
C GLU A 103 4.18 -4.35 3.78
N VAL A 104 5.44 -4.45 3.35
CA VAL A 104 6.60 -4.19 4.20
C VAL A 104 7.37 -3.03 3.60
N SER A 105 7.84 -2.13 4.45
CA SER A 105 8.50 -0.92 3.96
C SER A 105 9.52 -0.39 4.96
N THR A 106 10.32 0.55 4.48
CA THR A 106 11.06 1.44 5.36
C THR A 106 10.07 2.30 6.16
N PRO A 107 10.49 2.96 7.27
CA PRO A 107 9.55 3.45 8.27
C PRO A 107 8.88 4.79 7.96
N GLU A 108 9.08 5.37 6.79
CA GLU A 108 8.54 6.69 6.44
C GLU A 108 7.03 6.61 6.16
N LEU A 109 6.21 6.49 7.21
CA LEU A 109 4.77 6.28 7.12
C LEU A 109 4.01 7.40 6.43
N GLU A 110 4.49 8.64 6.59
CA GLU A 110 3.84 9.84 6.06
C GLU A 110 4.40 10.31 4.72
N ASP A 111 5.39 9.59 4.18
CA ASP A 111 6.05 9.93 2.92
C ASP A 111 5.19 9.50 1.74
N VAL A 112 4.25 10.36 1.37
CA VAL A 112 3.41 10.14 0.20
C VAL A 112 3.13 11.45 -0.50
N VAL A 113 3.30 11.46 -1.84
CA VAL A 113 2.88 12.56 -2.70
C VAL A 113 1.73 12.06 -3.56
N ARG A 114 0.54 12.57 -3.34
CA ARG A 114 -0.67 12.17 -4.08
C ARG A 114 -0.85 13.07 -5.29
N ILE A 115 -0.85 12.46 -6.47
CA ILE A 115 -1.00 13.16 -7.76
C ILE A 115 -2.47 13.24 -8.15
N GLU A 116 -3.19 12.11 -8.03
CA GLU A 116 -4.64 12.00 -8.28
C GLU A 116 -5.26 11.14 -7.19
N ASP A 117 -6.45 11.51 -6.77
CA ASP A 117 -7.15 10.76 -5.74
C ASP A 117 -8.66 10.93 -5.90
N ARG A 118 -9.40 9.82 -6.05
CA ARG A 118 -10.86 9.85 -6.21
C ARG A 118 -11.61 10.34 -4.97
N TYR A 119 -10.94 10.43 -3.82
CA TYR A 119 -11.53 10.87 -2.55
C TYR A 119 -11.14 12.30 -2.18
N GLY A 120 -10.49 13.04 -3.09
CA GLY A 120 -10.19 14.45 -2.91
C GLY A 120 -8.93 14.75 -2.08
N ARG A 121 -8.02 13.81 -1.90
CA ARG A 121 -6.80 14.01 -1.11
C ARG A 121 -5.57 14.42 -1.94
N ALA A 122 -5.72 14.59 -3.25
CA ALA A 122 -4.60 14.98 -4.10
C ALA A 122 -3.96 16.27 -3.62
N GLY A 123 -2.64 16.33 -3.64
CA GLY A 123 -1.86 17.48 -3.17
C GLY A 123 -1.67 17.54 -1.66
N THR A 124 -2.11 16.54 -0.93
CA THR A 124 -1.95 16.50 0.54
C THR A 124 -0.95 15.47 1.01
#